data_812f9d1a56aa9fbf0f6b3a55a109badc
#
_entry.id   812f9d1a56aa9fbf0f6b3a55a109badc
#
_cell.length_a   1.000
_cell.length_b   1.000
_cell.length_c   1.000
_cell.angle_alpha   90.00
_cell.angle_beta   90.00
_cell.angle_gamma   90.00
#
_symmetry.space_group_name_H-M   'P 1'
#
loop_
_entity.id
_entity.type
_entity.pdbx_description
1 polymer ?
#
loop_
_entity_poly.entity_id
_entity_poly.type
_entity_poly.pdbx_seq_one_letter_code
_entity_poly.pdbx_strand_id
1 'polypeptide(L)'
;VQNSDPANPNTHQMAAKFSLHRQLRNVSGTVLWYAKVAAEDMGSYGTMLRNVYWKSKALPPYMPFLDSKAPKKPAKMGDAWTEDGLMLYWSAPKAKKWGDEARRYVIYRFAKGEKVNLSDASKIVKITYDTYYRLPYNGGTDKYTYVVTALDRVGNESKGAKRKVKL
;
A
#
# COMPACT_ATOMS: atom_id res chain seq x y z
N VAL A 1 -20.73 15.66 6.54
CA VAL A 1 -19.53 16.51 6.68
C VAL A 1 -19.87 17.95 7.05
N GLN A 2 -21.12 18.25 7.43
CA GLN A 2 -21.55 19.59 7.87
C GLN A 2 -20.97 20.04 9.23
N ASN A 3 -20.15 19.22 9.89
CA ASN A 3 -19.58 19.52 11.21
C ASN A 3 -18.06 19.59 11.20
N SER A 4 -17.46 20.06 10.11
CA SER A 4 -16.03 20.37 10.05
C SER A 4 -15.74 21.83 10.41
N ASP A 5 -16.61 22.46 11.17
CA ASP A 5 -16.36 23.76 11.74
C ASP A 5 -15.23 23.63 12.78
N PRO A 6 -14.08 24.29 12.60
CA PRO A 6 -12.97 24.27 13.57
C PRO A 6 -13.38 24.79 14.95
N ALA A 7 -14.44 25.60 15.03
CA ALA A 7 -15.00 26.10 16.27
C ALA A 7 -15.95 25.12 16.98
N ASN A 8 -16.28 23.98 16.33
CA ASN A 8 -17.18 23.00 16.93
C ASN A 8 -16.40 22.05 17.85
N PRO A 9 -16.69 22.03 19.16
CA PRO A 9 -16.03 21.13 20.12
C PRO A 9 -16.27 19.65 19.85
N ASN A 10 -17.21 19.29 18.96
CA ASN A 10 -17.48 17.91 18.52
C ASN A 10 -16.60 17.46 17.34
N THR A 11 -15.37 17.92 17.24
CA THR A 11 -14.39 17.47 16.23
C THR A 11 -14.20 15.94 16.22
N HIS A 12 -14.54 15.26 17.31
CA HIS A 12 -14.55 13.80 17.43
C HIS A 12 -15.53 13.06 16.53
N GLN A 13 -16.52 13.74 15.95
CA GLN A 13 -17.48 13.09 15.03
C GLN A 13 -16.80 12.52 13.78
N MET A 14 -15.77 13.18 13.25
CA MET A 14 -15.02 12.65 12.11
C MET A 14 -14.30 11.35 12.48
N ALA A 15 -13.65 11.29 13.63
CA ALA A 15 -13.01 10.08 14.12
C ALA A 15 -14.01 8.93 14.32
N ALA A 16 -15.18 9.21 14.91
CA ALA A 16 -16.25 8.24 15.08
C ALA A 16 -16.78 7.73 13.72
N LYS A 17 -16.96 8.62 12.74
CA LYS A 17 -17.39 8.26 11.38
C LYS A 17 -16.36 7.35 10.69
N PHE A 18 -15.07 7.68 10.75
CA PHE A 18 -14.01 6.82 10.17
C PHE A 18 -13.96 5.45 10.85
N SER A 19 -14.10 5.40 12.17
CA SER A 19 -14.13 4.14 12.91
C SER A 19 -15.35 3.29 12.55
N LEU A 20 -16.52 3.91 12.39
CA LEU A 20 -17.73 3.24 11.93
C LEU A 20 -17.57 2.69 10.50
N HIS A 21 -17.05 3.51 9.58
CA HIS A 21 -16.84 3.07 8.18
C HIS A 21 -15.95 1.84 8.08
N ARG A 22 -14.93 1.71 8.94
CA ARG A 22 -14.04 0.53 9.00
C ARG A 22 -14.75 -0.74 9.49
N GLN A 23 -15.84 -0.61 10.20
CA GLN A 23 -16.63 -1.74 10.70
C GLN A 23 -17.70 -2.20 9.70
N LEU A 24 -18.08 -1.34 8.75
CA LEU A 24 -19.11 -1.63 7.77
C LEU A 24 -18.55 -2.44 6.60
N ARG A 25 -19.06 -3.65 6.39
CA ARG A 25 -18.58 -4.59 5.36
C ARG A 25 -18.68 -4.05 3.93
N ASN A 26 -19.64 -3.18 3.66
CA ASN A 26 -19.94 -2.66 2.31
C ASN A 26 -19.34 -1.27 2.06
N VAL A 27 -18.50 -0.75 2.96
CA VAL A 27 -17.84 0.53 2.83
C VAL A 27 -16.36 0.31 2.54
N SER A 28 -15.94 0.58 1.31
CA SER A 28 -14.55 0.38 0.86
C SER A 28 -13.67 1.61 1.01
N GLY A 29 -14.24 2.76 1.34
CA GLY A 29 -13.48 4.00 1.46
C GLY A 29 -14.35 5.17 1.89
N THR A 30 -13.71 6.33 2.00
CA THR A 30 -14.37 7.59 2.39
C THR A 30 -13.94 8.70 1.46
N VAL A 31 -14.90 9.46 0.97
CA VAL A 31 -14.67 10.69 0.21
C VAL A 31 -14.90 11.88 1.13
N LEU A 32 -13.91 12.75 1.23
CA LEU A 32 -14.03 13.99 1.98
C LEU A 32 -14.43 15.12 1.05
N TRP A 33 -15.54 15.71 1.35
CA TRP A 33 -15.95 16.99 0.85
C TRP A 33 -15.83 17.99 2.03
N TYR A 34 -15.04 18.87 2.03
CA TYR A 34 -14.24 19.71 1.20
C TYR A 34 -12.75 19.51 1.55
N ALA A 35 -11.93 19.16 0.57
CA ALA A 35 -10.55 18.74 0.78
C ALA A 35 -9.67 19.78 1.50
N LYS A 36 -9.96 21.07 1.36
CA LYS A 36 -9.22 22.17 2.00
C LYS A 36 -9.11 22.00 3.51
N VAL A 37 -10.18 21.50 4.17
CA VAL A 37 -10.19 21.26 5.62
C VAL A 37 -9.06 20.33 6.06
N ALA A 38 -8.81 19.27 5.29
CA ALA A 38 -7.74 18.33 5.58
C ALA A 38 -6.36 18.83 5.09
N ALA A 39 -6.32 19.55 3.95
CA ALA A 39 -5.09 20.07 3.36
C ALA A 39 -4.47 21.21 4.20
N GLU A 40 -5.31 22.11 4.71
CA GLU A 40 -4.91 23.23 5.57
C GLU A 40 -4.91 22.88 7.07
N ASP A 41 -5.13 21.61 7.41
CA ASP A 41 -5.16 21.09 8.78
C ASP A 41 -6.13 21.84 9.71
N MET A 42 -7.23 22.35 9.18
CA MET A 42 -8.24 23.06 9.93
C MET A 42 -8.80 22.15 11.05
N GLY A 43 -8.81 22.62 12.29
CA GLY A 43 -9.23 21.83 13.44
C GLY A 43 -8.43 20.52 13.64
N SER A 44 -7.17 20.48 13.18
CA SER A 44 -6.27 19.32 13.25
C SER A 44 -6.77 18.07 12.48
N TYR A 45 -7.68 18.24 11.52
CA TYR A 45 -8.20 17.12 10.73
C TYR A 45 -7.14 16.46 9.87
N GLY A 46 -6.29 17.24 9.20
CA GLY A 46 -5.20 16.70 8.39
C GLY A 46 -4.20 15.91 9.23
N THR A 47 -3.84 16.42 10.40
CA THR A 47 -2.97 15.74 11.37
C THR A 47 -3.60 14.44 11.86
N MET A 48 -4.87 14.43 12.23
CA MET A 48 -5.60 13.22 12.63
C MET A 48 -5.62 12.18 11.52
N LEU A 49 -5.93 12.60 10.29
CA LEU A 49 -5.96 11.69 9.13
C LEU A 49 -4.58 11.05 8.89
N ARG A 50 -3.52 11.84 8.84
CA ARG A 50 -2.16 11.35 8.61
C ARG A 50 -1.68 10.41 9.71
N ASN A 51 -1.92 10.74 10.96
CA ASN A 51 -1.32 10.04 12.10
C ASN A 51 -2.15 8.84 12.58
N VAL A 52 -3.44 8.81 12.32
CA VAL A 52 -4.33 7.77 12.84
C VAL A 52 -4.92 6.91 11.71
N TYR A 53 -5.55 7.54 10.72
CA TYR A 53 -6.36 6.80 9.74
C TYR A 53 -5.61 6.46 8.46
N TRP A 54 -4.77 7.36 7.95
CA TRP A 54 -4.04 7.23 6.68
C TRP A 54 -2.52 7.15 6.86
N LYS A 55 -2.08 6.69 8.01
CA LYS A 55 -0.65 6.56 8.34
C LYS A 55 0.10 5.55 7.48
N SER A 56 -0.61 4.65 6.84
CA SER A 56 -0.04 3.63 5.95
C SER A 56 -0.55 3.79 4.53
N LYS A 57 0.23 3.36 3.54
CA LYS A 57 -0.23 3.25 2.16
C LYS A 57 -1.37 2.23 2.08
N ALA A 58 -2.36 2.49 1.23
CA ALA A 58 -3.46 1.59 0.99
C ALA A 58 -3.51 1.20 -0.49
N LEU A 59 -3.94 -0.03 -0.75
CA LEU A 59 -4.29 -0.45 -2.10
C LEU A 59 -5.66 0.13 -2.46
N PRO A 60 -5.89 0.49 -3.74
CA PRO A 60 -7.23 0.80 -4.19
C PRO A 60 -8.13 -0.44 -4.00
N PRO A 61 -9.41 -0.25 -3.68
CA PRO A 61 -10.35 -1.36 -3.61
C PRO A 61 -10.36 -2.13 -4.94
N TYR A 62 -10.29 -3.45 -4.86
CA TYR A 62 -10.42 -4.29 -6.05
C TYR A 62 -11.88 -4.32 -6.54
N MET A 63 -12.08 -4.54 -7.83
CA MET A 63 -13.38 -4.49 -8.48
C MET A 63 -13.74 -5.88 -9.04
N PRO A 64 -14.18 -6.84 -8.21
CA PRO A 64 -14.38 -8.24 -8.62
C PRO A 64 -15.51 -8.41 -9.64
N PHE A 65 -16.41 -7.45 -9.73
CA PHE A 65 -17.48 -7.45 -10.73
C PHE A 65 -16.99 -7.14 -12.15
N LEU A 66 -15.80 -6.53 -12.31
CA LEU A 66 -15.16 -6.30 -13.60
C LEU A 66 -14.21 -7.45 -13.95
N ASP A 67 -13.45 -7.93 -13.00
CA ASP A 67 -12.52 -9.05 -13.12
C ASP A 67 -12.17 -9.58 -11.72
N SER A 68 -12.17 -10.90 -11.57
CA SER A 68 -11.83 -11.56 -10.30
C SER A 68 -10.52 -12.36 -10.33
N LYS A 69 -9.77 -12.29 -11.44
CA LYS A 69 -8.53 -13.04 -11.62
C LYS A 69 -7.32 -12.18 -11.35
N ALA A 70 -6.59 -12.53 -10.30
CA ALA A 70 -5.32 -11.89 -10.01
C ALA A 70 -4.25 -12.27 -11.05
N PRO A 71 -3.30 -11.35 -11.36
CA PRO A 71 -2.16 -11.66 -12.20
C PRO A 71 -1.26 -12.71 -11.55
N LYS A 72 -0.34 -13.29 -12.31
CA LYS A 72 0.69 -14.15 -11.73
C LYS A 72 1.63 -13.31 -10.87
N LYS A 73 2.26 -13.96 -9.87
CA LYS A 73 3.29 -13.30 -9.05
C LYS A 73 4.49 -12.87 -9.91
N PRO A 74 5.20 -11.80 -9.52
CA PRO A 74 6.47 -11.42 -10.11
C PRO A 74 7.46 -12.60 -10.16
N ALA A 75 8.28 -12.65 -11.19
CA ALA A 75 9.25 -13.70 -11.42
C ALA A 75 10.69 -13.19 -11.26
N LYS A 76 11.66 -14.09 -11.18
CA LYS A 76 13.10 -13.78 -11.17
C LYS A 76 13.48 -12.66 -10.19
N MET A 77 12.93 -12.70 -8.98
CA MET A 77 13.21 -11.71 -7.96
C MET A 77 14.62 -11.89 -7.40
N GLY A 78 15.40 -10.82 -7.43
CA GLY A 78 16.77 -10.78 -6.94
C GLY A 78 17.13 -9.42 -6.35
N ASP A 79 18.34 -9.31 -5.81
CA ASP A 79 18.95 -8.06 -5.41
C ASP A 79 20.39 -8.00 -5.95
N ALA A 80 20.83 -6.79 -6.31
CA ALA A 80 22.19 -6.53 -6.80
C ALA A 80 22.62 -5.10 -6.49
N TRP A 81 23.93 -4.90 -6.38
CA TRP A 81 24.52 -3.58 -6.35
C TRP A 81 24.57 -2.99 -7.75
N THR A 82 24.20 -1.74 -7.87
CA THR A 82 24.28 -0.92 -9.06
C THR A 82 24.97 0.42 -8.72
N GLU A 83 25.18 1.29 -9.71
CA GLU A 83 25.66 2.65 -9.49
C GLU A 83 24.73 3.46 -8.58
N ASP A 84 23.42 3.18 -8.62
CA ASP A 84 22.41 3.84 -7.77
C ASP A 84 22.28 3.22 -6.37
N GLY A 85 23.07 2.19 -6.04
CA GLY A 85 23.05 1.48 -4.76
C GLY A 85 22.48 0.07 -4.83
N LEU A 86 22.08 -0.48 -3.69
CA LEU A 86 21.50 -1.82 -3.61
C LEU A 86 20.06 -1.82 -4.14
N MET A 87 19.83 -2.58 -5.21
CA MET A 87 18.52 -2.64 -5.88
C MET A 87 17.88 -4.01 -5.70
N LEU A 88 16.60 -3.99 -5.37
CA LEU A 88 15.73 -5.14 -5.48
C LEU A 88 15.07 -5.10 -6.87
N TYR A 89 15.07 -6.20 -7.60
CA TYR A 89 14.51 -6.27 -8.96
C TYR A 89 13.70 -7.53 -9.17
N TRP A 90 12.82 -7.50 -10.15
CA TRP A 90 11.98 -8.62 -10.57
C TRP A 90 11.60 -8.52 -12.04
N SER A 91 11.09 -9.61 -12.59
CA SER A 91 10.51 -9.59 -13.92
C SER A 91 8.99 -9.52 -13.84
N ALA A 92 8.38 -8.74 -14.74
CA ALA A 92 6.93 -8.71 -14.91
C ALA A 92 6.41 -10.11 -15.24
N PRO A 93 5.33 -10.55 -14.61
CA PRO A 93 4.73 -11.83 -14.94
C PRO A 93 4.10 -11.79 -16.33
N LYS A 94 4.25 -12.88 -17.09
CA LYS A 94 3.57 -13.00 -18.38
C LYS A 94 2.07 -13.16 -18.16
N ALA A 95 1.28 -12.28 -18.76
CA ALA A 95 -0.17 -12.41 -18.83
C ALA A 95 -0.58 -13.54 -19.77
N LYS A 96 -1.69 -14.22 -19.45
CA LYS A 96 -2.28 -15.24 -20.34
C LYS A 96 -3.31 -14.64 -21.29
N LYS A 97 -3.99 -13.59 -20.85
CA LYS A 97 -5.03 -12.89 -21.60
C LYS A 97 -4.85 -11.40 -21.45
N TRP A 98 -5.43 -10.65 -22.37
CA TRP A 98 -5.55 -9.21 -22.23
C TRP A 98 -6.35 -8.86 -20.98
N GLY A 99 -5.83 -7.92 -20.20
CA GLY A 99 -6.41 -7.49 -18.92
C GLY A 99 -5.81 -8.15 -17.68
N ASP A 100 -5.16 -9.33 -17.82
CA ASP A 100 -4.46 -10.03 -16.72
C ASP A 100 -3.02 -9.49 -16.52
N GLU A 101 -2.61 -8.43 -17.22
CA GLU A 101 -1.25 -7.87 -17.08
C GLU A 101 -1.06 -7.19 -15.75
N ALA A 102 0.12 -7.37 -15.19
CA ALA A 102 0.56 -6.55 -14.06
C ALA A 102 0.67 -5.09 -14.48
N ARG A 103 -0.04 -4.21 -13.80
CA ARG A 103 -0.02 -2.77 -14.05
C ARG A 103 0.81 -2.03 -13.01
N ARG A 104 0.83 -2.53 -11.78
CA ARG A 104 1.61 -1.98 -10.66
C ARG A 104 2.16 -3.10 -9.81
N TYR A 105 3.14 -2.78 -8.99
CA TYR A 105 3.73 -3.68 -8.01
C TYR A 105 3.63 -3.08 -6.62
N VAL A 106 3.37 -3.93 -5.64
CA VAL A 106 3.35 -3.56 -4.23
C VAL A 106 4.53 -4.24 -3.55
N ILE A 107 5.34 -3.44 -2.88
CA ILE A 107 6.52 -3.90 -2.17
C ILE A 107 6.23 -3.84 -0.69
N TYR A 108 6.30 -4.99 -0.04
CA TYR A 108 6.16 -5.15 1.40
C TYR A 108 7.52 -5.44 2.02
N ARG A 109 7.71 -5.01 3.27
CA ARG A 109 8.90 -5.30 4.07
C ARG A 109 8.49 -5.88 5.43
N PHE A 110 9.06 -7.02 5.77
CA PHE A 110 8.87 -7.72 7.03
C PHE A 110 10.21 -7.87 7.74
N ALA A 111 10.25 -7.71 9.05
CA ALA A 111 11.44 -7.93 9.85
C ALA A 111 11.86 -9.42 9.81
N LYS A 112 13.09 -9.69 10.22
CA LYS A 112 13.60 -11.08 10.35
C LYS A 112 12.69 -11.88 11.30
N GLY A 113 12.19 -13.03 10.84
CA GLY A 113 11.32 -13.91 11.63
C GLY A 113 9.84 -13.50 11.66
N GLU A 114 9.51 -12.34 11.16
CA GLU A 114 8.11 -11.89 11.09
C GLU A 114 7.31 -12.71 10.08
N LYS A 115 6.09 -13.10 10.46
CA LYS A 115 5.17 -13.81 9.56
C LYS A 115 4.67 -12.86 8.47
N VAL A 116 4.78 -13.30 7.22
CA VAL A 116 4.30 -12.54 6.07
C VAL A 116 2.78 -12.46 6.10
N ASN A 117 2.26 -11.25 6.23
CA ASN A 117 0.84 -10.92 6.15
C ASN A 117 0.62 -9.76 5.17
N LEU A 118 0.13 -10.05 3.98
CA LEU A 118 -0.12 -9.05 2.93
C LEU A 118 -1.34 -8.18 3.22
N SER A 119 -2.20 -8.57 4.16
CA SER A 119 -3.33 -7.74 4.59
C SER A 119 -2.91 -6.61 5.53
N ASP A 120 -1.67 -6.61 6.01
CA ASP A 120 -1.14 -5.53 6.84
C ASP A 120 -0.56 -4.40 5.99
N ALA A 121 -1.36 -3.36 5.78
CA ALA A 121 -0.97 -2.20 4.99
C ALA A 121 0.23 -1.43 5.57
N SER A 122 0.54 -1.58 6.86
CA SER A 122 1.72 -0.96 7.49
C SER A 122 3.05 -1.50 6.93
N LYS A 123 3.02 -2.66 6.30
CA LYS A 123 4.17 -3.31 5.68
C LYS A 123 4.45 -2.84 4.26
N ILE A 124 3.55 -2.06 3.66
CA ILE A 124 3.73 -1.52 2.31
C ILE A 124 4.75 -0.39 2.35
N VAL A 125 5.91 -0.61 1.74
CA VAL A 125 6.97 0.41 1.63
C VAL A 125 6.86 1.22 0.34
N LYS A 126 6.41 0.60 -0.77
CA LYS A 126 6.25 1.28 -2.05
C LYS A 126 5.15 0.63 -2.90
N ILE A 127 4.45 1.44 -3.67
CA ILE A 127 3.63 1.03 -4.81
C ILE A 127 4.23 1.69 -6.03
N THR A 128 4.58 0.91 -7.08
CA THR A 128 5.31 1.42 -8.25
C THR A 128 4.85 0.74 -9.54
N TYR A 129 5.16 1.36 -10.67
CA TYR A 129 5.06 0.78 -12.02
C TYR A 129 6.36 0.09 -12.45
N ASP A 130 7.47 0.45 -11.80
CA ASP A 130 8.80 -0.08 -12.08
C ASP A 130 8.92 -1.53 -11.65
N THR A 131 9.86 -2.25 -12.24
CA THR A 131 10.24 -3.62 -11.87
C THR A 131 11.47 -3.69 -10.98
N TYR A 132 11.77 -2.59 -10.31
CA TYR A 132 12.88 -2.46 -9.35
C TYR A 132 12.51 -1.52 -8.20
N TYR A 133 13.29 -1.61 -7.12
CA TYR A 133 13.18 -0.76 -5.94
C TYR A 133 14.54 -0.60 -5.28
N ARG A 134 14.95 0.65 -5.05
CA ARG A 134 16.18 0.97 -4.32
C ARG A 134 16.00 0.63 -2.84
N LEU A 135 16.82 -0.26 -2.34
CA LEU A 135 16.80 -0.67 -0.95
C LEU A 135 17.54 0.35 -0.07
N PRO A 136 17.01 0.66 1.13
CA PRO A 136 17.68 1.54 2.08
C PRO A 136 18.81 0.79 2.79
N TYR A 137 19.97 0.67 2.14
CA TYR A 137 21.11 -0.04 2.70
C TYR A 137 21.71 0.67 3.91
N ASN A 138 21.94 -0.07 5.00
CA ASN A 138 22.46 0.41 6.27
C ASN A 138 23.59 -0.49 6.81
N GLY A 139 24.68 -0.61 6.04
CA GLY A 139 25.88 -1.33 6.46
C GLY A 139 25.74 -2.85 6.59
N GLY A 140 24.64 -3.44 6.17
CA GLY A 140 24.44 -4.89 6.17
C GLY A 140 24.11 -5.48 7.55
N THR A 141 23.60 -4.69 8.49
CA THR A 141 23.26 -5.13 9.85
C THR A 141 21.87 -5.73 9.95
N ASP A 142 20.92 -5.15 9.24
CA ASP A 142 19.52 -5.51 9.33
C ASP A 142 19.12 -6.58 8.32
N LYS A 143 18.26 -7.50 8.75
CA LYS A 143 17.73 -8.57 7.89
C LYS A 143 16.23 -8.41 7.73
N TYR A 144 15.80 -8.33 6.47
CA TYR A 144 14.40 -8.22 6.10
C TYR A 144 13.98 -9.27 5.08
N THR A 145 12.69 -9.56 5.06
CA THR A 145 12.05 -10.27 3.95
C THR A 145 11.23 -9.26 3.16
N TYR A 146 11.62 -9.01 1.92
CA TYR A 146 10.82 -8.26 0.97
C TYR A 146 9.88 -9.21 0.23
N VAL A 147 8.65 -8.75 0.04
CA VAL A 147 7.64 -9.46 -0.75
C VAL A 147 7.13 -8.50 -1.80
N VAL A 148 7.14 -8.93 -3.05
CA VAL A 148 6.61 -8.14 -4.17
C VAL A 148 5.40 -8.86 -4.76
N THR A 149 4.29 -8.17 -4.83
CA THR A 149 3.07 -8.62 -5.50
C THR A 149 2.84 -7.79 -6.76
N ALA A 150 1.98 -8.27 -7.64
CA ALA A 150 1.54 -7.57 -8.82
C ALA A 150 0.05 -7.24 -8.72
N LEU A 151 -0.33 -6.03 -9.12
CA LEU A 151 -1.72 -5.59 -9.24
C LEU A 151 -2.08 -5.47 -10.72
N ASP A 152 -3.26 -5.93 -11.09
CA ASP A 152 -3.84 -5.69 -12.40
C ASP A 152 -4.54 -4.31 -12.49
N ARG A 153 -5.27 -4.09 -13.59
CA ARG A 153 -6.01 -2.85 -13.86
C ARG A 153 -7.18 -2.58 -12.90
N VAL A 154 -7.74 -3.62 -12.29
CA VAL A 154 -8.92 -3.53 -11.39
C VAL A 154 -8.58 -3.78 -9.93
N GLY A 155 -7.28 -3.87 -9.60
CA GLY A 155 -6.80 -3.97 -8.22
C GLY A 155 -6.71 -5.37 -7.68
N ASN A 156 -6.86 -6.43 -8.49
CA ASN A 156 -6.60 -7.79 -8.02
C ASN A 156 -5.11 -7.96 -7.72
N GLU A 157 -4.80 -8.45 -6.53
CA GLU A 157 -3.43 -8.64 -6.07
C GLU A 157 -2.98 -10.09 -6.20
N SER A 158 -1.81 -10.28 -6.80
CA SER A 158 -1.20 -11.59 -6.97
C SER A 158 -0.66 -12.17 -5.67
N LYS A 159 -0.32 -13.46 -5.67
CA LYS A 159 0.61 -14.03 -4.67
C LYS A 159 1.96 -13.30 -4.72
N GLY A 160 2.65 -13.23 -3.57
CA GLY A 160 3.93 -12.55 -3.46
C GLY A 160 5.13 -13.40 -3.91
N ALA A 161 6.07 -12.77 -4.59
CA ALA A 161 7.45 -13.26 -4.70
C ALA A 161 8.24 -12.77 -3.48
N LYS A 162 9.13 -13.59 -2.92
CA LYS A 162 9.84 -13.29 -1.66
C LYS A 162 11.35 -13.27 -1.89
N ARG A 163 12.02 -12.28 -1.26
CA ARG A 163 13.49 -12.21 -1.20
C ARG A 163 13.92 -11.81 0.20
N LYS A 164 14.88 -12.54 0.77
CA LYS A 164 15.55 -12.13 2.01
C LYS A 164 16.73 -11.25 1.63
N VAL A 165 16.82 -10.11 2.27
CA VAL A 165 17.88 -9.11 2.03
C VAL A 165 18.52 -8.73 3.34
N LYS A 166 19.81 -8.41 3.28
CA LYS A 166 20.61 -7.88 4.38
C LYS A 166 20.94 -6.42 4.04
N LEU A 167 20.45 -5.48 4.85
CA LEU A 167 20.59 -4.04 4.64
C LEU A 167 21.57 -3.39 5.58
#